data_a044d8ee578445f8be578925c89a7fa8
#
_entry.id   a044d8ee578445f8be578925c89a7fa8
#
_cell.length_a   1.000
_cell.length_b   1.000
_cell.length_c   1.000
_cell.angle_alpha   90.00
_cell.angle_beta   90.00
_cell.angle_gamma   90.00
#
_symmetry.space_group_name_H-M   'P 1'
#
loop_
_entity.id
_entity.type
_entity.pdbx_description
1 polymer ?
#
loop_
_entity_poly.entity_id
_entity_poly.type
_entity_poly.pdbx_seq_one_letter_code
_entity_poly.pdbx_strand_id
1 'polypeptide(L)'
;MSERPVRSILHRRRFGPDLVSARPDETVRDAARRMAEQHCGSILVVEDGRLLGIFTERDLLVRVVAAGLEPTTTKLCEAMTANPETIGAEEPVEEAVRRMDEGSFRHLVVVSGEHVLGVVSTRDIPALTMARMAGELDRRHRLAERVW
;
A
#
# COMPACT_ATOMS: atom_id res chain seq x y z
N MET A 1 4.20 10.95 25.36
CA MET A 1 4.57 10.94 23.95
C MET A 1 3.32 10.88 23.10
N SER A 2 3.10 11.91 22.32
CA SER A 2 1.98 11.89 21.42
C SER A 2 2.31 11.03 20.21
N GLU A 3 1.64 9.94 20.10
CA GLU A 3 1.75 9.09 18.93
C GLU A 3 0.79 9.65 17.88
N ARG A 4 1.35 10.02 16.74
CA ARG A 4 0.53 10.53 15.65
C ARG A 4 -0.28 9.37 15.06
N PRO A 5 -1.58 9.54 14.87
CA PRO A 5 -2.39 8.48 14.25
C PRO A 5 -2.10 8.40 12.75
N VAL A 6 -2.25 7.20 12.22
CA VAL A 6 -2.01 6.93 10.79
C VAL A 6 -2.84 7.85 9.89
N ARG A 7 -4.08 8.16 10.27
CA ARG A 7 -4.92 9.06 9.48
C ARG A 7 -4.30 10.44 9.24
N SER A 8 -3.38 10.88 10.12
CA SER A 8 -2.74 12.18 10.00
C SER A 8 -1.73 12.28 8.87
N ILE A 9 -1.27 11.14 8.35
CA ILE A 9 -0.31 11.10 7.26
C ILE A 9 -0.91 10.64 5.93
N LEU A 10 -2.23 10.49 5.88
CA LEU A 10 -2.89 10.15 4.62
C LEU A 10 -2.85 11.32 3.65
N HIS A 11 -2.46 11.06 2.44
CA HIS A 11 -2.48 12.03 1.38
C HIS A 11 -3.92 12.31 0.95
N ARG A 12 -4.26 13.59 0.75
CA ARG A 12 -5.60 13.98 0.28
C ARG A 12 -6.01 13.27 -1.00
N ARG A 13 -5.06 13.06 -1.90
CA ARG A 13 -5.31 12.39 -3.18
C ARG A 13 -5.66 10.91 -3.05
N ARG A 14 -5.42 10.35 -1.86
CA ARG A 14 -5.67 8.92 -1.60
C ARG A 14 -6.73 8.74 -0.53
N PHE A 15 -7.60 9.74 -0.40
CA PHE A 15 -8.54 9.81 0.70
C PHE A 15 -9.93 10.20 0.19
N GLY A 16 -10.95 9.50 0.68
CA GLY A 16 -12.33 9.84 0.36
C GLY A 16 -12.70 9.58 -1.10
N PRO A 17 -13.51 10.46 -1.69
CA PRO A 17 -13.97 10.27 -3.07
C PRO A 17 -12.87 10.35 -4.12
N ASP A 18 -11.70 10.87 -3.74
CA ASP A 18 -10.55 10.96 -4.64
C ASP A 18 -9.64 9.74 -4.54
N LEU A 19 -10.09 8.73 -3.81
CA LEU A 19 -9.34 7.49 -3.64
C LEU A 19 -9.10 6.82 -5.00
N VAL A 20 -7.83 6.54 -5.31
CA VAL A 20 -7.48 5.91 -6.57
C VAL A 20 -7.86 4.44 -6.50
N SER A 21 -8.86 4.07 -7.28
CA SER A 21 -9.41 2.72 -7.29
C SER A 21 -9.75 2.26 -8.71
N ALA A 22 -9.90 0.96 -8.85
CA ALA A 22 -10.29 0.33 -10.10
C ALA A 22 -11.15 -0.90 -9.78
N ARG A 23 -11.83 -1.39 -10.80
CA ARG A 23 -12.66 -2.59 -10.71
C ARG A 23 -11.79 -3.82 -11.01
N PRO A 24 -12.16 -4.99 -10.51
CA PRO A 24 -11.35 -6.20 -10.73
C PRO A 24 -11.28 -6.63 -12.20
N ASP A 25 -12.25 -6.27 -13.02
CA ASP A 25 -12.30 -6.61 -14.44
C ASP A 25 -11.58 -5.60 -15.35
N GLU A 26 -11.09 -4.50 -14.80
CA GLU A 26 -10.27 -3.57 -15.57
C GLU A 26 -8.92 -4.17 -15.87
N THR A 27 -8.30 -3.74 -16.98
CA THR A 27 -7.00 -4.28 -17.36
C THR A 27 -5.87 -3.69 -16.53
N VAL A 28 -4.80 -4.45 -16.42
CA VAL A 28 -3.58 -3.99 -15.77
C VAL A 28 -3.08 -2.71 -16.42
N ARG A 29 -3.15 -2.61 -17.75
CA ARG A 29 -2.71 -1.43 -18.46
C ARG A 29 -3.49 -0.18 -18.06
N ASP A 30 -4.82 -0.28 -17.98
CA ASP A 30 -5.65 0.86 -17.59
C ASP A 30 -5.36 1.29 -16.15
N ALA A 31 -5.16 0.33 -15.27
CA ALA A 31 -4.79 0.61 -13.89
C ALA A 31 -3.42 1.28 -13.79
N ALA A 32 -2.42 0.75 -14.50
CA ALA A 32 -1.07 1.31 -14.50
C ALA A 32 -1.08 2.75 -15.02
N ARG A 33 -1.86 3.02 -16.05
CA ARG A 33 -2.02 4.34 -16.60
C ARG A 33 -2.61 5.33 -15.60
N ARG A 34 -3.65 4.90 -14.90
CA ARG A 34 -4.27 5.70 -13.84
C ARG A 34 -3.30 5.98 -12.71
N MET A 35 -2.52 4.97 -12.30
CA MET A 35 -1.48 5.13 -11.29
C MET A 35 -0.44 6.16 -11.74
N ALA A 36 0.03 6.07 -12.97
CA ALA A 36 0.99 7.01 -13.52
C ALA A 36 0.44 8.43 -13.59
N GLU A 37 -0.77 8.60 -14.05
CA GLU A 37 -1.42 9.91 -14.15
C GLU A 37 -1.64 10.55 -12.78
N GLN A 38 -1.96 9.74 -11.78
CA GLN A 38 -2.20 10.21 -10.42
C GLN A 38 -0.94 10.22 -9.54
N HIS A 39 0.20 9.83 -10.09
CA HIS A 39 1.47 9.75 -9.35
C HIS A 39 1.37 8.87 -8.10
N CYS A 40 0.67 7.76 -8.21
CA CYS A 40 0.47 6.80 -7.12
C CYS A 40 1.19 5.50 -7.39
N GLY A 41 1.79 4.93 -6.34
CA GLY A 41 2.45 3.62 -6.43
C GLY A 41 1.53 2.44 -6.20
N SER A 42 0.23 2.68 -6.00
CA SER A 42 -0.75 1.63 -5.78
C SER A 42 -2.13 2.08 -6.23
N ILE A 43 -3.00 1.10 -6.49
CA ILE A 43 -4.41 1.35 -6.78
C ILE A 43 -5.21 0.28 -6.03
N LEU A 44 -6.32 0.69 -5.44
CA LEU A 44 -7.21 -0.24 -4.75
C LEU A 44 -8.15 -0.90 -5.74
N VAL A 45 -8.40 -2.18 -5.55
CA VAL A 45 -9.34 -2.93 -6.37
C VAL A 45 -10.61 -3.12 -5.56
N VAL A 46 -11.69 -2.50 -6.04
CA VAL A 46 -12.95 -2.39 -5.32
C VAL A 46 -14.10 -2.81 -6.22
N GLU A 47 -15.07 -3.52 -5.67
CA GLU A 47 -16.29 -3.89 -6.36
C GLU A 47 -17.46 -3.79 -5.38
N ASP A 48 -18.52 -3.09 -5.79
CA ASP A 48 -19.72 -2.90 -4.97
C ASP A 48 -19.41 -2.39 -3.56
N GLY A 49 -18.47 -1.44 -3.46
CA GLY A 49 -18.07 -0.85 -2.20
C GLY A 49 -17.16 -1.74 -1.33
N ARG A 50 -16.78 -2.92 -1.83
CA ARG A 50 -15.95 -3.87 -1.09
C ARG A 50 -14.53 -3.86 -1.62
N LEU A 51 -13.58 -3.82 -0.70
CA LEU A 51 -12.17 -3.92 -1.03
C LEU A 51 -11.82 -5.37 -1.34
N LEU A 52 -11.38 -5.63 -2.56
CA LEU A 52 -10.98 -6.97 -2.99
C LEU A 52 -9.47 -7.17 -2.94
N GLY A 53 -8.71 -6.11 -3.23
CA GLY A 53 -7.27 -6.22 -3.30
C GLY A 53 -6.58 -4.89 -3.50
N ILE A 54 -5.28 -4.96 -3.62
CA ILE A 54 -4.42 -3.82 -3.97
C ILE A 54 -3.50 -4.24 -5.10
N PHE A 55 -3.26 -3.32 -6.03
CA PHE A 55 -2.30 -3.53 -7.10
C PHE A 55 -1.23 -2.46 -7.00
N THR A 56 0.03 -2.88 -6.88
CA THR A 56 1.17 -2.00 -6.63
C THR A 56 2.16 -2.02 -7.79
N GLU A 57 3.10 -1.06 -7.78
CA GLU A 57 4.21 -1.05 -8.73
C GLU A 57 4.96 -2.39 -8.71
N ARG A 58 5.11 -2.97 -7.52
CA ARG A 58 5.78 -4.27 -7.37
C ARG A 58 4.98 -5.39 -8.02
N ASP A 59 3.65 -5.38 -7.87
CA ASP A 59 2.79 -6.36 -8.54
C ASP A 59 2.92 -6.26 -10.05
N LEU A 60 2.98 -5.04 -10.58
CA LEU A 60 3.18 -4.81 -12.01
C LEU A 60 4.50 -5.43 -12.47
N LEU A 61 5.57 -5.19 -11.73
CA LEU A 61 6.87 -5.73 -12.08
C LEU A 61 6.93 -7.25 -11.98
N VAL A 62 6.51 -7.80 -10.84
CA VAL A 62 6.71 -9.21 -10.51
C VAL A 62 5.63 -10.11 -11.11
N ARG A 63 4.38 -9.69 -11.04
CA ARG A 63 3.25 -10.54 -11.43
C ARG A 63 2.78 -10.35 -12.87
N VAL A 64 3.21 -9.27 -13.50
CA VAL A 64 2.83 -8.98 -14.89
C VAL A 64 4.05 -9.02 -15.80
N VAL A 65 4.98 -8.07 -15.63
CA VAL A 65 6.13 -7.95 -16.55
C VAL A 65 7.06 -9.16 -16.44
N ALA A 66 7.55 -9.46 -15.24
CA ALA A 66 8.46 -10.60 -15.06
C ALA A 66 7.79 -11.95 -15.33
N ALA A 67 6.49 -12.04 -15.10
CA ALA A 67 5.71 -13.25 -15.37
C ALA A 67 5.34 -13.43 -16.84
N GLY A 68 5.63 -12.43 -17.68
CA GLY A 68 5.34 -12.51 -19.11
C GLY A 68 3.88 -12.32 -19.49
N LEU A 69 3.08 -11.70 -18.62
CA LEU A 69 1.68 -11.45 -18.92
C LEU A 69 1.51 -10.18 -19.73
N GLU A 70 0.49 -10.16 -20.58
CA GLU A 70 0.18 -9.01 -21.42
C GLU A 70 -0.71 -8.02 -20.68
N PRO A 71 -0.22 -6.78 -20.42
CA PRO A 71 -1.00 -5.81 -19.65
C PRO A 71 -2.35 -5.45 -20.24
N THR A 72 -2.50 -5.50 -21.55
CA THR A 72 -3.74 -5.09 -22.24
C THR A 72 -4.85 -6.13 -22.14
N THR A 73 -4.52 -7.36 -21.76
CA THR A 73 -5.49 -8.46 -21.66
C THR A 73 -5.56 -9.07 -20.27
N THR A 74 -4.63 -8.75 -19.40
CA THR A 74 -4.64 -9.26 -18.02
C THR A 74 -5.53 -8.39 -17.17
N LYS A 75 -6.47 -8.99 -16.46
CA LYS A 75 -7.36 -8.28 -15.55
C LYS A 75 -6.69 -8.06 -14.20
N LEU A 76 -7.06 -6.99 -13.52
CA LEU A 76 -6.52 -6.69 -12.20
C LEU A 76 -6.71 -7.83 -11.20
N CYS A 77 -7.87 -8.49 -11.22
CA CYS A 77 -8.13 -9.60 -10.31
C CYS A 77 -7.15 -10.77 -10.48
N GLU A 78 -6.50 -10.87 -11.64
CA GLU A 78 -5.52 -11.91 -11.91
C GLU A 78 -4.12 -11.56 -11.38
N ALA A 79 -3.82 -10.29 -11.23
CA ALA A 79 -2.48 -9.81 -10.87
C ALA A 79 -2.39 -9.08 -9.53
N MET A 80 -3.51 -8.71 -8.94
CA MET A 80 -3.54 -7.98 -7.68
C MET A 80 -3.09 -8.85 -6.50
N THR A 81 -2.76 -8.20 -5.39
CA THR A 81 -2.64 -8.85 -4.10
C THR A 81 -4.03 -8.85 -3.46
N ALA A 82 -4.61 -10.03 -3.30
CA ALA A 82 -5.92 -10.16 -2.66
C ALA A 82 -5.79 -10.03 -1.15
N ASN A 83 -6.84 -9.54 -0.51
CA ASN A 83 -6.91 -9.36 0.94
C ASN A 83 -5.67 -8.62 1.49
N PRO A 84 -5.49 -7.35 1.07
CA PRO A 84 -4.29 -6.60 1.46
C PRO A 84 -4.23 -6.35 2.96
N GLU A 85 -3.02 -6.14 3.46
CA GLU A 85 -2.84 -5.77 4.85
C GLU A 85 -3.48 -4.42 5.14
N THR A 86 -4.17 -4.34 6.27
CA THR A 86 -4.86 -3.13 6.68
C THR A 86 -4.31 -2.63 8.02
N ILE A 87 -4.57 -1.36 8.30
CA ILE A 87 -4.25 -0.76 9.58
C ILE A 87 -5.38 0.20 9.96
N GLY A 88 -5.71 0.25 11.24
CA GLY A 88 -6.72 1.18 11.74
C GLY A 88 -6.24 2.63 11.67
N ALA A 89 -7.14 3.53 11.31
CA ALA A 89 -6.83 4.95 11.14
C ALA A 89 -6.30 5.61 12.42
N GLU A 90 -6.70 5.12 13.56
CA GLU A 90 -6.30 5.68 14.85
C GLU A 90 -5.03 5.03 15.43
N GLU A 91 -4.51 4.00 14.80
CA GLU A 91 -3.27 3.40 15.25
C GLU A 91 -2.09 4.33 15.01
N PRO A 92 -1.04 4.24 15.83
CA PRO A 92 0.11 5.14 15.68
C PRO A 92 0.91 4.85 14.42
N VAL A 93 1.53 5.89 13.88
CA VAL A 93 2.37 5.77 12.67
C VAL A 93 3.48 4.73 12.87
N GLU A 94 4.02 4.62 14.08
CA GLU A 94 5.06 3.63 14.42
C GLU A 94 4.58 2.20 14.16
N GLU A 95 3.30 1.92 14.39
CA GLU A 95 2.73 0.60 14.11
C GLU A 95 2.71 0.31 12.60
N ALA A 96 2.43 1.32 11.79
CA ALA A 96 2.48 1.18 10.34
C ALA A 96 3.90 0.82 9.88
N VAL A 97 4.89 1.52 10.41
CA VAL A 97 6.30 1.26 10.08
C VAL A 97 6.68 -0.19 10.45
N ARG A 98 6.29 -0.60 11.64
CA ARG A 98 6.58 -1.96 12.13
C ARG A 98 5.95 -3.03 11.22
N ARG A 99 4.70 -2.86 10.85
CA ARG A 99 4.00 -3.82 9.97
C ARG A 99 4.61 -3.89 8.59
N MET A 100 4.98 -2.75 8.02
CA MET A 100 5.63 -2.70 6.71
C MET A 100 6.97 -3.40 6.74
N ASP A 101 7.75 -3.19 7.80
CA ASP A 101 9.06 -3.82 7.92
C ASP A 101 8.93 -5.34 8.09
N GLU A 102 8.09 -5.79 9.02
CA GLU A 102 7.91 -7.21 9.29
C GLU A 102 7.32 -7.97 8.11
N GLY A 103 6.39 -7.33 7.38
CA GLY A 103 5.72 -7.95 6.24
C GLY A 103 6.45 -7.77 4.92
N SER A 104 7.52 -7.00 4.90
CA SER A 104 8.27 -6.67 3.67
C SER A 104 7.39 -6.06 2.58
N PHE A 105 6.43 -5.24 2.96
CA PHE A 105 5.59 -4.50 2.01
C PHE A 105 5.64 -3.01 2.32
N ARG A 106 5.30 -2.19 1.33
CA ARG A 106 5.44 -0.73 1.39
C ARG A 106 4.11 0.01 1.47
N HIS A 107 3.01 -0.71 1.43
CA HIS A 107 1.68 -0.12 1.40
C HIS A 107 0.78 -0.80 2.41
N LEU A 108 -0.02 0.00 3.10
CA LEU A 108 -1.06 -0.49 4.01
C LEU A 108 -2.37 0.21 3.67
N VAL A 109 -3.45 -0.53 3.66
CA VAL A 109 -4.78 0.05 3.47
C VAL A 109 -5.25 0.55 4.82
N VAL A 110 -5.62 1.82 4.88
CA VAL A 110 -6.08 2.45 6.13
C VAL A 110 -7.59 2.36 6.21
N VAL A 111 -8.08 1.80 7.29
CA VAL A 111 -9.51 1.57 7.49
C VAL A 111 -10.02 2.19 8.79
N SER A 112 -11.31 2.50 8.81
CA SER A 112 -12.03 2.90 10.01
C SER A 112 -13.32 2.09 10.02
N GLY A 113 -13.37 1.08 10.91
CA GLY A 113 -14.46 0.10 10.87
C GLY A 113 -14.46 -0.64 9.54
N GLU A 114 -15.56 -0.58 8.81
CA GLU A 114 -15.69 -1.21 7.49
C GLU A 114 -15.34 -0.29 6.33
N HIS A 115 -14.98 0.97 6.64
CA HIS A 115 -14.69 1.97 5.62
C HIS A 115 -13.22 2.03 5.30
N VAL A 116 -12.90 2.01 4.00
CA VAL A 116 -11.54 2.25 3.52
C VAL A 116 -11.33 3.75 3.42
N LEU A 117 -10.34 4.26 4.15
CA LEU A 117 -10.02 5.69 4.13
C LEU A 117 -8.97 6.03 3.08
N GLY A 118 -8.05 5.13 2.83
CA GLY A 118 -6.99 5.40 1.88
C GLY A 118 -5.87 4.38 1.98
N VAL A 119 -4.73 4.74 1.43
CA VAL A 119 -3.52 3.91 1.47
C VAL A 119 -2.38 4.75 2.01
N VAL A 120 -1.60 4.17 2.91
CA VAL A 120 -0.36 4.78 3.38
C VAL A 120 0.82 3.97 2.84
N SER A 121 1.86 4.67 2.41
CA SER A 121 3.08 4.02 1.92
C SER A 121 4.28 4.54 2.70
N THR A 122 5.44 3.92 2.49
CA THR A 122 6.68 4.38 3.12
C THR A 122 6.99 5.84 2.78
N ARG A 123 6.53 6.33 1.64
CA ARG A 123 6.72 7.74 1.24
C ARG A 123 5.95 8.72 2.14
N ASP A 124 4.89 8.24 2.78
CA ASP A 124 4.04 9.09 3.62
C ASP A 124 4.55 9.19 5.05
N ILE A 125 5.51 8.33 5.42
CA ILE A 125 6.05 8.31 6.78
C ILE A 125 6.98 9.50 6.98
N PRO A 126 6.75 10.31 8.05
CA PRO A 126 7.64 11.43 8.32
C PRO A 126 9.08 11.00 8.54
N ALA A 127 10.03 11.78 8.00
CA ALA A 127 11.44 11.45 8.07
C ALA A 127 11.94 11.23 9.51
N LEU A 128 11.47 12.03 10.45
CA LEU A 128 11.86 11.88 11.87
C LEU A 128 11.38 10.56 12.46
N THR A 129 10.17 10.14 12.09
CA THR A 129 9.63 8.86 12.54
C THR A 129 10.47 7.71 11.97
N MET A 130 10.80 7.78 10.67
CA MET A 130 11.64 6.77 10.04
C MET A 130 13.02 6.71 10.66
N ALA A 131 13.64 7.86 10.93
CA ALA A 131 14.96 7.91 11.53
C ALA A 131 14.96 7.29 12.93
N ARG A 132 13.92 7.57 13.73
CA ARG A 132 13.78 7.01 15.07
C ARG A 132 13.56 5.51 15.03
N MET A 133 12.64 5.07 14.17
CA MET A 133 12.32 3.64 14.02
C MET A 133 13.47 2.85 13.42
N ALA A 134 14.25 3.44 12.52
CA ALA A 134 15.40 2.79 11.91
C ALA A 134 16.40 2.35 12.96
N GLY A 135 16.66 3.15 14.00
CA GLY A 135 17.55 2.79 15.08
C GLY A 135 17.10 1.56 15.86
N GLU A 136 15.81 1.42 16.11
CA GLU A 136 15.24 0.29 16.80
C GLU A 136 15.22 -0.97 15.92
N LEU A 137 14.80 -0.82 14.68
CA LEU A 137 14.73 -1.93 13.73
C LEU A 137 16.13 -2.47 13.41
N ASP A 138 17.10 -1.59 13.27
CA ASP A 138 18.48 -1.97 12.99
C ASP A 138 19.05 -2.86 14.11
N ARG A 139 18.72 -2.56 15.34
CA ARG A 139 19.13 -3.39 16.47
C ARG A 139 18.57 -4.80 16.40
N ARG A 140 17.35 -4.96 15.91
CA ARG A 140 16.72 -6.27 15.71
C ARG A 140 17.34 -7.00 14.54
N HIS A 141 17.56 -6.30 13.44
CA HIS A 141 18.05 -6.88 12.19
C HIS A 141 19.50 -7.34 12.30
N ARG A 142 20.32 -6.67 13.09
CA ARG A 142 21.69 -7.12 13.33
C ARG A 142 21.78 -8.51 13.91
N LEU A 143 20.80 -8.88 14.74
CA LEU A 143 20.76 -10.20 15.34
C LEU A 143 20.30 -11.27 14.36
N ALA A 144 19.57 -10.89 13.36
CA ALA A 144 19.00 -11.79 12.38
C ALA A 144 19.84 -11.94 11.11
N GLU A 145 20.96 -11.21 11.00
CA GLU A 145 21.81 -11.18 9.82
C GLU A 145 21.01 -11.00 8.56
N ARG A 146 20.20 -9.98 8.53
CA ARG A 146 19.32 -9.74 7.42
C ARG A 146 20.10 -9.42 6.16
N VAL A 147 20.03 -10.30 5.20
CA VAL A 147 20.63 -10.12 3.88
C VAL A 147 19.57 -9.66 2.90
N TRP A 148 19.93 -8.74 2.08
CA TRP A 148 19.04 -8.20 1.06
C TRP A 148 19.63 -8.19 -0.26
#